data_d90822e03e26e410a05360ec6783ccfe
#
_entry.id   d90822e03e26e410a05360ec6783ccfe
#
_cell.length_a   1.000
_cell.length_b   1.000
_cell.length_c   1.000
_cell.angle_alpha   90.00
_cell.angle_beta   90.00
_cell.angle_gamma   90.00
#
_symmetry.space_group_name_H-M   'P 1'
#
loop_
_entity.id
_entity.type
_entity.pdbx_description
1 polymer ?
#
loop_
_entity_poly.entity_id
_entity_poly.type
_entity_poly.pdbx_seq_one_letter_code
_entity_poly.pdbx_strand_id
1 'polypeptide(L)'
;MHLKRIILIVVILMTGYGCISVGRPFSSDDLSWIIKDQTTKDDIYDDLGEPFRVGVDSGKLTWTYGYYKYHLIGSALTKDLVIYFAKDGTVNSYVFNTSFPGEKEKWKNRREP
;
A
#
# COMPACT_ATOMS: atom_id res chain seq x y z
N MET A 1 22.99 -20.14 37.04
CA MET A 1 21.59 -19.69 37.00
C MET A 1 21.38 -18.38 36.24
N HIS A 2 22.23 -17.40 36.46
CA HIS A 2 22.13 -16.11 35.73
C HIS A 2 22.47 -16.23 34.23
N LEU A 3 23.37 -17.12 33.86
CA LEU A 3 23.79 -17.32 32.47
C LEU A 3 22.64 -17.77 31.56
N LYS A 4 21.79 -18.70 32.03
CA LYS A 4 20.62 -19.17 31.26
C LYS A 4 19.58 -18.07 31.05
N ARG A 5 19.39 -17.20 32.04
CA ARG A 5 18.47 -16.04 31.92
C ARG A 5 19.03 -14.99 30.97
N ILE A 6 20.31 -14.75 31.00
CA ILE A 6 20.97 -13.81 30.10
C ILE A 6 20.92 -14.32 28.66
N ILE A 7 21.16 -15.61 28.43
CA ILE A 7 21.06 -16.24 27.11
C ILE A 7 19.63 -16.14 26.59
N LEU A 8 18.63 -16.40 27.44
CA LEU A 8 17.21 -16.29 27.05
C LEU A 8 16.86 -14.84 26.65
N ILE A 9 17.32 -13.85 27.40
CA ILE A 9 17.09 -12.43 27.10
C ILE A 9 17.77 -12.05 25.78
N VAL A 10 19.00 -12.50 25.54
CA VAL A 10 19.74 -12.23 24.30
C VAL A 10 19.03 -12.88 23.10
N VAL A 11 18.53 -14.10 23.25
CA VAL A 11 17.76 -14.79 22.19
C VAL A 11 16.47 -14.03 21.88
N ILE A 12 15.73 -13.56 22.89
CA ILE A 12 14.52 -12.76 22.71
C ILE A 12 14.85 -11.44 22.02
N LEU A 13 15.95 -10.78 22.37
CA LEU A 13 16.40 -9.54 21.72
C LEU A 13 16.80 -9.78 20.25
N MET A 14 17.41 -10.93 19.94
CA MET A 14 17.79 -11.26 18.57
C MET A 14 16.61 -11.62 17.67
N THR A 15 15.53 -12.16 18.22
CA THR A 15 14.30 -12.46 17.45
C THR A 15 13.46 -11.21 17.19
N GLY A 16 13.77 -10.07 17.81
CA GLY A 16 13.10 -8.79 17.61
C GLY A 16 13.52 -8.01 16.36
N TYR A 17 14.50 -8.50 15.59
CA TYR A 17 14.92 -7.88 14.33
C TYR A 17 14.01 -8.33 13.20
N GLY A 18 12.77 -7.80 13.18
CA GLY A 18 11.79 -8.12 12.16
C GLY A 18 11.46 -6.94 11.27
N CYS A 19 10.79 -7.23 10.16
CA CYS A 19 10.14 -6.24 9.34
C CYS A 19 8.80 -5.89 9.98
N ILE A 20 8.47 -4.61 10.05
CA ILE A 20 7.15 -4.14 10.45
C ILE A 20 6.38 -3.81 9.19
N SER A 21 5.21 -4.43 9.02
CA SER A 21 4.32 -4.15 7.90
C SER A 21 3.10 -3.39 8.41
N VAL A 22 2.72 -2.34 7.67
CA VAL A 22 1.53 -1.53 7.95
C VAL A 22 0.64 -1.56 6.72
N GLY A 23 -0.66 -1.71 6.92
CA GLY A 23 -1.62 -1.87 5.85
C GLY A 23 -1.68 -3.31 5.35
N ARG A 24 -2.36 -3.51 4.22
CA ARG A 24 -2.50 -4.83 3.57
C ARG A 24 -1.90 -4.79 2.17
N PRO A 25 -1.18 -5.85 1.77
CA PRO A 25 -0.76 -5.97 0.38
C PRO A 25 -1.97 -5.91 -0.56
N PHE A 26 -1.84 -5.19 -1.64
CA PHE A 26 -2.85 -5.17 -2.70
C PHE A 26 -2.18 -5.35 -4.05
N SER A 27 -2.94 -5.88 -5.02
CA SER A 27 -2.43 -6.09 -6.36
C SER A 27 -2.32 -4.74 -7.09
N SER A 28 -1.11 -4.40 -7.50
CA SER A 28 -0.79 -3.17 -8.22
C SER A 28 -0.06 -3.41 -9.53
N ASP A 29 0.03 -4.67 -9.94
CA ASP A 29 0.69 -5.05 -11.19
C ASP A 29 -0.04 -4.50 -12.41
N ASP A 30 -1.35 -4.43 -12.35
CA ASP A 30 -2.18 -3.89 -13.40
C ASP A 30 -3.33 -3.09 -12.79
N LEU A 31 -3.32 -1.79 -13.01
CA LEU A 31 -4.37 -0.87 -12.59
C LEU A 31 -5.22 -0.40 -13.77
N SER A 32 -5.03 -0.97 -14.96
CA SER A 32 -5.77 -0.57 -16.17
C SER A 32 -7.27 -0.86 -16.10
N TRP A 33 -7.71 -1.73 -15.16
CA TRP A 33 -9.12 -2.01 -14.93
C TRP A 33 -9.85 -0.83 -14.26
N ILE A 34 -9.10 0.08 -13.65
CA ILE A 34 -9.67 1.30 -13.04
C ILE A 34 -9.85 2.33 -14.13
N ILE A 35 -11.10 2.49 -14.57
CA ILE A 35 -11.45 3.35 -15.69
C ILE A 35 -12.22 4.56 -15.19
N LYS A 36 -11.70 5.74 -15.50
CA LYS A 36 -12.34 7.01 -15.18
C LYS A 36 -13.79 7.04 -15.68
N ASP A 37 -14.69 7.54 -14.85
CA ASP A 37 -16.11 7.70 -15.10
C ASP A 37 -16.90 6.38 -15.29
N GLN A 38 -16.25 5.23 -15.10
CA GLN A 38 -16.88 3.91 -15.25
C GLN A 38 -16.76 3.05 -14.02
N THR A 39 -15.54 2.87 -13.50
CA THR A 39 -15.30 2.04 -12.31
C THR A 39 -15.95 2.68 -11.09
N THR A 40 -16.74 1.91 -10.35
CA THR A 40 -17.49 2.37 -9.18
C THR A 40 -16.76 2.06 -7.88
N LYS A 41 -17.22 2.68 -6.79
CA LYS A 41 -16.76 2.33 -5.43
C LYS A 41 -16.91 0.84 -5.14
N ASP A 42 -18.04 0.25 -5.55
CA ASP A 42 -18.31 -1.17 -5.33
C ASP A 42 -17.29 -2.03 -6.07
N ASP A 43 -16.94 -1.67 -7.30
CA ASP A 43 -15.91 -2.35 -8.08
C ASP A 43 -14.55 -2.29 -7.38
N ILE A 44 -14.19 -1.12 -6.86
CA ILE A 44 -12.94 -0.93 -6.12
C ILE A 44 -12.93 -1.78 -4.84
N TYR A 45 -14.03 -1.75 -4.10
CA TYR A 45 -14.16 -2.51 -2.86
C TYR A 45 -14.11 -4.02 -3.11
N ASP A 46 -14.75 -4.50 -4.15
CA ASP A 46 -14.77 -5.92 -4.51
C ASP A 46 -13.36 -6.43 -4.85
N ASP A 47 -12.55 -5.62 -5.51
CA ASP A 47 -11.20 -6.02 -5.93
C ASP A 47 -10.14 -5.75 -4.85
N LEU A 48 -10.17 -4.58 -4.23
CA LEU A 48 -9.13 -4.13 -3.30
C LEU A 48 -9.51 -4.25 -1.82
N GLY A 49 -10.79 -4.44 -1.52
CA GLY A 49 -11.29 -4.57 -0.15
C GLY A 49 -11.41 -3.24 0.57
N GLU A 50 -11.34 -3.30 1.89
CA GLU A 50 -11.46 -2.13 2.77
C GLU A 50 -10.29 -1.18 2.55
N PRO A 51 -10.53 0.12 2.31
CA PRO A 51 -9.45 1.08 2.20
C PRO A 51 -8.72 1.27 3.54
N PHE A 52 -7.43 1.48 3.47
CA PHE A 52 -6.61 1.77 4.63
C PHE A 52 -7.00 3.11 5.27
N ARG A 53 -7.41 4.06 4.44
CA ARG A 53 -7.76 5.40 4.86
C ARG A 53 -8.81 5.99 3.93
N VAL A 54 -9.77 6.72 4.52
CA VAL A 54 -10.79 7.46 3.78
C VAL A 54 -10.62 8.94 4.11
N GLY A 55 -10.74 9.79 3.11
CA GLY A 55 -10.59 11.23 3.30
C GLY A 55 -11.31 12.05 2.25
N VAL A 56 -11.09 13.34 2.31
CA VAL A 56 -11.59 14.31 1.34
C VAL A 56 -10.43 15.20 0.92
N ASP A 57 -10.26 15.36 -0.38
CA ASP A 57 -9.25 16.21 -0.96
C ASP A 57 -9.87 17.05 -2.07
N SER A 58 -9.79 18.37 -1.92
CA SER A 58 -10.39 19.33 -2.87
C SER A 58 -11.87 19.05 -3.16
N GLY A 59 -12.60 18.68 -2.12
CA GLY A 59 -14.03 18.36 -2.21
C GLY A 59 -14.37 16.98 -2.77
N LYS A 60 -13.38 16.16 -3.11
CA LYS A 60 -13.59 14.80 -3.59
C LYS A 60 -13.32 13.76 -2.50
N LEU A 61 -14.17 12.76 -2.44
CA LEU A 61 -13.94 11.60 -1.57
C LEU A 61 -12.71 10.85 -2.07
N THR A 62 -11.82 10.48 -1.15
CA THR A 62 -10.63 9.69 -1.46
C THR A 62 -10.61 8.40 -0.64
N TRP A 63 -10.23 7.32 -1.30
CA TRP A 63 -9.88 6.06 -0.65
C TRP A 63 -8.41 5.79 -0.89
N THR A 64 -7.68 5.51 0.19
CA THR A 64 -6.25 5.21 0.11
C THR A 64 -6.02 3.75 0.46
N TYR A 65 -5.32 3.06 -0.42
CA TYR A 65 -4.79 1.71 -0.20
C TYR A 65 -3.29 1.85 -0.04
N GLY A 66 -2.77 1.37 1.08
CA GLY A 66 -1.36 1.52 1.38
C GLY A 66 -0.76 0.23 1.91
N TYR A 67 0.45 -0.06 1.50
CA TYR A 67 1.25 -1.14 2.05
C TYR A 67 2.66 -0.64 2.27
N TYR A 68 3.09 -0.66 3.54
CA TYR A 68 4.35 -0.10 3.98
C TYR A 68 5.13 -1.18 4.73
N LYS A 69 6.34 -1.46 4.27
CA LYS A 69 7.20 -2.46 4.86
C LYS A 69 8.46 -1.78 5.36
N TYR A 70 8.61 -1.72 6.69
CA TYR A 70 9.75 -1.07 7.34
C TYR A 70 10.73 -2.13 7.81
N HIS A 71 12.01 -1.90 7.50
CA HIS A 71 13.12 -2.71 7.98
C HIS A 71 13.88 -1.93 9.04
N LEU A 72 14.35 -2.62 10.08
CA LEU A 72 15.22 -2.01 11.10
C LEU A 72 16.53 -1.52 10.52
N ILE A 73 17.03 -2.23 9.51
CA ILE A 73 18.26 -1.89 8.79
C ILE A 73 17.90 -1.88 7.30
N GLY A 74 18.14 -0.75 6.64
CA GLY A 74 17.84 -0.57 5.21
C GLY A 74 16.71 0.41 4.97
N SER A 75 16.30 0.52 3.73
CA SER A 75 15.24 1.45 3.32
C SER A 75 13.86 0.82 3.45
N ALA A 76 12.88 1.64 3.79
CA ALA A 76 11.48 1.23 3.78
C ALA A 76 11.01 0.98 2.34
N LEU A 77 10.18 -0.05 2.17
CA LEU A 77 9.46 -0.31 0.94
C LEU A 77 8.02 0.14 1.13
N THR A 78 7.55 1.00 0.24
CA THR A 78 6.22 1.59 0.36
C THR A 78 5.50 1.56 -0.98
N LYS A 79 4.20 1.37 -0.94
CA LYS A 79 3.33 1.64 -2.07
C LYS A 79 1.99 2.17 -1.58
N ASP A 80 1.41 3.08 -2.33
CA ASP A 80 0.12 3.65 -2.02
C ASP A 80 -0.65 3.96 -3.29
N LEU A 81 -1.96 3.72 -3.23
CA LEU A 81 -2.91 4.03 -4.27
C LEU A 81 -3.99 4.91 -3.66
N VAL A 82 -4.15 6.12 -4.17
CA VAL A 82 -5.20 7.05 -3.74
C VAL A 82 -6.20 7.18 -4.87
N ILE A 83 -7.46 6.84 -4.61
CA ILE A 83 -8.53 6.91 -5.58
C ILE A 83 -9.43 8.08 -5.23
N TYR A 84 -9.65 8.95 -6.21
CA TYR A 84 -10.55 10.10 -6.12
C TYR A 84 -11.87 9.74 -6.78
N PHE A 85 -12.96 9.90 -6.04
CA PHE A 85 -14.31 9.59 -6.56
C PHE A 85 -15.06 10.85 -6.94
N ALA A 86 -15.79 10.77 -8.04
CA ALA A 86 -16.77 11.78 -8.40
C ALA A 86 -18.01 11.68 -7.52
N LYS A 87 -18.88 12.68 -7.56
CA LYS A 87 -20.10 12.72 -6.73
C LYS A 87 -21.04 11.54 -7.00
N ASP A 88 -21.04 11.02 -8.21
CA ASP A 88 -21.86 9.87 -8.58
C ASP A 88 -21.30 8.52 -8.10
N GLY A 89 -20.14 8.52 -7.46
CA GLY A 89 -19.50 7.30 -6.94
C GLY A 89 -18.59 6.58 -7.92
N THR A 90 -18.37 7.14 -9.09
CA THR A 90 -17.39 6.60 -10.05
C THR A 90 -16.02 7.19 -9.82
N VAL A 91 -14.99 6.50 -10.30
CA VAL A 91 -13.60 6.98 -10.20
C VAL A 91 -13.41 8.23 -11.05
N ASN A 92 -12.94 9.30 -10.46
CA ASN A 92 -12.53 10.52 -11.17
C ASN A 92 -11.08 10.42 -11.64
N SER A 93 -10.19 9.99 -10.75
CA SER A 93 -8.77 9.84 -11.03
C SER A 93 -8.13 8.99 -9.94
N TYR A 94 -6.90 8.59 -10.15
CA TYR A 94 -6.12 7.95 -9.08
C TYR A 94 -4.65 8.34 -9.19
N VAL A 95 -3.94 8.21 -8.07
CA VAL A 95 -2.49 8.39 -7.98
C VAL A 95 -1.91 7.11 -7.38
N PHE A 96 -0.91 6.57 -8.04
CA PHE A 96 -0.20 5.40 -7.55
C PHE A 96 1.29 5.70 -7.39
N ASN A 97 1.85 5.37 -6.22
CA ASN A 97 3.27 5.52 -5.93
C ASN A 97 3.81 4.20 -5.39
N THR A 98 5.02 3.85 -5.78
CA THR A 98 5.67 2.64 -5.28
C THR A 98 7.18 2.81 -5.21
N SER A 99 7.79 2.23 -4.17
CA SER A 99 9.23 2.07 -4.05
C SER A 99 9.67 0.61 -4.12
N PHE A 100 8.72 -0.33 -4.28
CA PHE A 100 9.06 -1.74 -4.48
C PHE A 100 9.82 -1.91 -5.80
N PRO A 101 11.02 -2.52 -5.79
CA PRO A 101 11.90 -2.51 -6.97
C PRO A 101 11.29 -3.07 -8.24
N GLY A 102 10.58 -4.21 -8.15
CA GLY A 102 9.93 -4.82 -9.31
C GLY A 102 8.84 -3.96 -9.91
N GLU A 103 7.97 -3.41 -9.07
CA GLU A 103 6.90 -2.50 -9.50
C GLU A 103 7.46 -1.18 -10.01
N LYS A 104 8.47 -0.64 -9.31
CA LYS A 104 9.13 0.61 -9.70
C LYS A 104 9.69 0.54 -11.11
N GLU A 105 10.38 -0.54 -11.46
CA GLU A 105 10.91 -0.74 -12.80
C GLU A 105 9.80 -0.87 -13.85
N LYS A 106 8.77 -1.61 -13.54
CA LYS A 106 7.62 -1.80 -14.43
C LYS A 106 6.94 -0.47 -14.76
N TRP A 107 6.65 0.35 -13.73
CA TRP A 107 5.97 1.63 -13.92
C TRP A 107 6.89 2.69 -14.53
N LYS A 108 8.17 2.71 -14.16
CA LYS A 108 9.16 3.61 -14.74
C LYS A 108 9.29 3.46 -16.26
N ASN A 109 9.20 2.22 -16.74
CA ASN A 109 9.35 1.91 -18.15
C ASN A 109 8.03 1.91 -18.92
N ARG A 110 6.90 2.14 -18.23
CA ARG A 110 5.61 2.21 -18.87
C ARG A 110 5.52 3.47 -19.72
N ARG A 111 5.26 3.26 -21.01
CA ARG A 111 4.93 4.38 -21.90
C ARG A 111 3.45 4.68 -21.74
N GLU A 112 3.11 5.94 -21.58
CA GLU A 112 1.72 6.35 -21.56
C GLU A 112 1.06 6.01 -22.91
N PRO A 113 -0.20 5.58 -22.86
CA PRO A 113 -0.95 5.31 -24.09
C PRO A 113 -1.20 6.57 -24.91
#